data_923eeaf0ebd9f0c7e12af9e2cad962c0
#
_entry.id   923eeaf0ebd9f0c7e12af9e2cad962c0
#
_cell.length_a   1.000
_cell.length_b   1.000
_cell.length_c   1.000
_cell.angle_alpha   90.00
_cell.angle_beta   90.00
_cell.angle_gamma   90.00
#
_symmetry.space_group_name_H-M   'P 1'
#
loop_
_entity.id
_entity.type
_entity.pdbx_description
1 polymer ?
#
loop_
_entity_poly.entity_id
_entity_poly.type
_entity_poly.pdbx_seq_one_letter_code
_entity_poly.pdbx_strand_id
1 'polypeptide(L)'
;EEASQLAMQINAGALPFELETASFGSVSPTLGSSSLTAMAYAGVVAFIIIALFMLIMYRLPGFIAVIALLGQMGLSIAAISGYFSIFPSFTMTLPGVAGLILSIGMGVDANVITAERVKEELKSGKTLDGAIDKGTKSSFSAIFDGNVTVIIVSIILLLVFGPSNILSMIFGPSTTGIIYSFGYTLLIGVIS
;
A
#
# COMPACT_ATOMS: atom_id res chain seq x y z
N GLU A 1 20.91 -23.51 -48.70
CA GLU A 1 21.25 -22.33 -47.89
C GLU A 1 20.22 -22.09 -46.80
N GLU A 2 18.89 -22.14 -47.11
CA GLU A 2 17.82 -21.97 -46.10
C GLU A 2 17.84 -23.07 -45.01
N ALA A 3 18.09 -24.31 -45.41
CA ALA A 3 18.17 -25.42 -44.44
C ALA A 3 19.38 -25.28 -43.48
N SER A 4 20.50 -24.71 -43.96
CA SER A 4 21.67 -24.40 -43.11
C SER A 4 21.39 -23.25 -42.14
N GLN A 5 20.64 -22.23 -42.58
CA GLN A 5 20.24 -21.13 -41.71
C GLN A 5 19.23 -21.59 -40.64
N LEU A 6 18.28 -22.43 -41.01
CA LEU A 6 17.32 -23.01 -40.06
C LEU A 6 18.02 -23.90 -39.04
N ALA A 7 18.96 -24.73 -39.48
CA ALA A 7 19.78 -25.57 -38.57
C ALA A 7 20.63 -24.73 -37.61
N MET A 8 21.21 -23.61 -38.09
CA MET A 8 21.93 -22.69 -37.19
C MET A 8 21.01 -21.99 -36.21
N GLN A 9 19.81 -21.58 -36.59
CA GLN A 9 18.85 -20.97 -35.69
C GLN A 9 18.35 -21.96 -34.61
N ILE A 10 18.10 -23.23 -35.01
CA ILE A 10 17.72 -24.29 -34.07
C ILE A 10 18.87 -24.58 -33.11
N ASN A 11 20.09 -24.72 -33.62
CA ASN A 11 21.28 -24.97 -32.77
C ASN A 11 21.66 -23.78 -31.87
N ALA A 12 21.46 -22.55 -32.31
CA ALA A 12 21.68 -21.36 -31.49
C ALA A 12 20.68 -21.23 -30.34
N GLY A 13 19.49 -21.83 -30.50
CA GLY A 13 18.49 -21.94 -29.43
C GLY A 13 18.62 -23.18 -28.58
N ALA A 14 19.45 -24.15 -28.97
CA ALA A 14 19.71 -25.37 -28.18
C ALA A 14 20.78 -25.08 -27.12
N LEU A 15 20.38 -24.97 -25.89
CA LEU A 15 21.31 -24.84 -24.76
C LEU A 15 22.08 -26.16 -24.58
N PRO A 16 23.41 -26.11 -24.32
CA PRO A 16 24.23 -27.32 -24.15
C PRO A 16 23.98 -28.05 -22.80
N PHE A 17 22.96 -27.62 -22.05
CA PHE A 17 22.58 -28.19 -20.77
C PHE A 17 21.04 -28.25 -20.66
N GLU A 18 20.59 -29.23 -19.91
CA GLU A 18 19.16 -29.41 -19.64
C GLU A 18 18.65 -28.31 -18.71
N LEU A 19 17.59 -27.60 -19.13
CA LEU A 19 16.95 -26.57 -18.29
C LEU A 19 15.94 -27.26 -17.38
N GLU A 20 16.21 -27.22 -16.09
CA GLU A 20 15.25 -27.66 -15.08
C GLU A 20 14.37 -26.46 -14.66
N THR A 21 13.06 -26.64 -14.70
CA THR A 21 12.13 -25.58 -14.32
C THR A 21 12.15 -25.39 -12.81
N ALA A 22 12.84 -24.35 -12.33
CA ALA A 22 12.97 -24.05 -10.91
C ALA A 22 11.66 -23.61 -10.25
N SER A 23 10.79 -22.94 -11.01
CA SER A 23 9.42 -22.63 -10.57
C SER A 23 8.51 -22.40 -11.78
N PHE A 24 7.28 -22.89 -11.72
CA PHE A 24 6.25 -22.67 -12.72
C PHE A 24 4.99 -22.18 -12.02
N GLY A 25 4.61 -20.93 -12.26
CA GLY A 25 3.38 -20.33 -11.76
C GLY A 25 2.50 -19.89 -12.95
N SER A 26 1.41 -20.58 -13.18
CA SER A 26 0.40 -20.20 -14.17
C SER A 26 -0.82 -19.64 -13.47
N VAL A 27 -1.10 -18.35 -13.66
CA VAL A 27 -2.32 -17.72 -13.18
C VAL A 27 -3.20 -17.39 -14.38
N SER A 28 -4.44 -17.90 -14.38
CA SER A 28 -5.40 -17.58 -15.43
C SER A 28 -5.70 -16.07 -15.42
N PRO A 29 -5.70 -15.39 -16.58
CA PRO A 29 -6.08 -13.97 -16.68
C PRO A 29 -7.48 -13.67 -16.13
N THR A 30 -8.40 -14.60 -16.27
CA THR A 30 -9.77 -14.48 -15.76
C THR A 30 -9.84 -14.51 -14.23
N LEU A 31 -9.01 -15.33 -13.57
CA LEU A 31 -8.91 -15.36 -12.11
C LEU A 31 -8.28 -14.07 -11.58
N GLY A 32 -7.28 -13.51 -12.27
CA GLY A 32 -6.65 -12.25 -11.89
C GLY A 32 -7.62 -11.08 -11.98
N SER A 33 -8.37 -10.94 -13.06
CA SER A 33 -9.34 -9.86 -13.24
C SER A 33 -10.52 -9.93 -12.27
N SER A 34 -11.06 -11.14 -12.02
CA SER A 34 -12.14 -11.31 -11.05
C SER A 34 -11.71 -11.00 -9.62
N SER A 35 -10.50 -11.39 -9.24
CA SER A 35 -9.95 -11.10 -7.93
C SER A 35 -9.70 -9.59 -7.73
N LEU A 36 -9.16 -8.88 -8.72
CA LEU A 36 -8.99 -7.43 -8.68
C LEU A 36 -10.33 -6.71 -8.54
N THR A 37 -11.34 -7.13 -9.30
CA THR A 37 -12.68 -6.55 -9.21
C THR A 37 -13.29 -6.79 -7.82
N ALA A 38 -13.19 -8.00 -7.29
CA ALA A 38 -13.67 -8.32 -5.95
C ALA A 38 -12.97 -7.48 -4.87
N MET A 39 -11.65 -7.28 -4.96
CA MET A 39 -10.90 -6.44 -4.02
C MET A 39 -11.24 -4.95 -4.17
N ALA A 40 -11.49 -4.46 -5.37
CA ALA A 40 -11.96 -3.08 -5.58
C ALA A 40 -13.32 -2.85 -4.90
N TYR A 41 -14.27 -3.78 -5.07
CA TYR A 41 -15.54 -3.71 -4.35
C TYR A 41 -15.36 -3.81 -2.83
N ALA A 42 -14.50 -4.70 -2.35
CA ALA A 42 -14.19 -4.80 -0.92
C ALA A 42 -13.62 -3.49 -0.37
N GLY A 43 -12.71 -2.83 -1.12
CA GLY A 43 -12.16 -1.53 -0.75
C GLY A 43 -13.21 -0.42 -0.66
N VAL A 44 -14.12 -0.36 -1.63
CA VAL A 44 -15.23 0.60 -1.62
C VAL A 44 -16.18 0.34 -0.44
N VAL A 45 -16.53 -0.91 -0.19
CA VAL A 45 -17.38 -1.30 0.95
C VAL A 45 -16.70 -0.95 2.27
N ALA A 46 -15.42 -1.28 2.43
CA ALA A 46 -14.64 -0.94 3.60
C ALA A 46 -14.61 0.58 3.82
N PHE A 47 -14.37 1.38 2.77
CA PHE A 47 -14.39 2.84 2.85
C PHE A 47 -15.76 3.37 3.31
N ILE A 48 -16.85 2.85 2.75
CA ILE A 48 -18.22 3.26 3.13
C ILE A 48 -18.48 2.96 4.61
N ILE A 49 -18.10 1.76 5.08
CA ILE A 49 -18.27 1.38 6.49
C ILE A 49 -17.47 2.31 7.40
N ILE A 50 -16.22 2.60 7.06
CA ILE A 50 -15.36 3.52 7.80
C ILE A 50 -15.96 4.94 7.80
N ALA A 51 -16.39 5.45 6.66
CA ALA A 51 -16.98 6.78 6.55
C ALA A 51 -18.26 6.91 7.39
N LEU A 52 -19.13 5.90 7.37
CA LEU A 52 -20.33 5.87 8.20
C LEU A 52 -19.98 5.84 9.69
N PHE A 53 -19.02 5.00 10.08
CA PHE A 53 -18.53 4.92 11.47
C PHE A 53 -18.01 6.29 11.93
N MET A 54 -17.17 6.95 11.15
CA MET A 54 -16.61 8.26 11.46
C MET A 54 -17.69 9.33 11.59
N LEU A 55 -18.68 9.36 10.69
CA LEU A 55 -19.79 10.32 10.72
C LEU A 55 -20.68 10.11 11.96
N ILE A 56 -20.97 8.87 12.32
CA ILE A 56 -21.84 8.56 13.47
C ILE A 56 -21.13 8.88 14.79
N MET A 57 -19.86 8.46 14.95
CA MET A 57 -19.12 8.60 16.20
C MET A 57 -18.57 9.99 16.44
N TYR A 58 -18.06 10.65 15.37
CA TYR A 58 -17.36 11.93 15.48
C TYR A 58 -18.11 13.11 14.88
N ARG A 59 -19.24 12.89 14.24
CA ARG A 59 -20.08 13.94 13.64
C ARG A 59 -19.26 14.89 12.75
N LEU A 60 -19.13 16.17 13.13
CA LEU A 60 -18.43 17.19 12.35
C LEU A 60 -16.92 16.88 12.14
N PRO A 61 -16.15 16.54 13.17
CA PRO A 61 -14.77 16.05 12.97
C PRO A 61 -14.69 14.82 12.07
N GLY A 62 -15.68 13.91 12.16
CA GLY A 62 -15.77 12.73 11.30
C GLY A 62 -15.98 13.08 9.83
N PHE A 63 -16.77 14.09 9.53
CA PHE A 63 -16.96 14.56 8.16
C PHE A 63 -15.65 15.11 7.55
N ILE A 64 -14.89 15.88 8.32
CA ILE A 64 -13.57 16.39 7.90
C ILE A 64 -12.59 15.22 7.67
N ALA A 65 -12.61 14.23 8.57
CA ALA A 65 -11.77 13.05 8.44
C ALA A 65 -12.09 12.24 7.18
N VAL A 66 -13.37 12.10 6.80
CA VAL A 66 -13.75 11.41 5.55
C VAL A 66 -13.23 12.16 4.32
N ILE A 67 -13.24 13.50 4.31
CA ILE A 67 -12.66 14.29 3.23
C ILE A 67 -11.14 14.09 3.17
N ALA A 68 -10.46 14.09 4.31
CA ALA A 68 -9.02 13.81 4.39
C ALA A 68 -8.67 12.42 3.86
N LEU A 69 -9.47 11.40 4.19
CA LEU A 69 -9.30 10.03 3.69
C LEU A 69 -9.49 9.93 2.17
N LEU A 70 -10.45 10.65 1.60
CA LEU A 70 -10.60 10.74 0.14
C LEU A 70 -9.37 11.37 -0.51
N GLY A 71 -8.83 12.41 0.10
CA GLY A 71 -7.57 13.03 -0.33
C GLY A 71 -6.39 12.05 -0.28
N GLN A 72 -6.24 11.34 0.83
CA GLN A 72 -5.21 10.31 1.01
C GLN A 72 -5.33 9.20 -0.04
N MET A 73 -6.53 8.67 -0.28
CA MET A 73 -6.77 7.66 -1.31
C MET A 73 -6.38 8.16 -2.70
N GLY A 74 -6.82 9.37 -3.05
CA GLY A 74 -6.48 10.00 -4.33
C GLY A 74 -4.97 10.18 -4.50
N LEU A 75 -4.29 10.65 -3.47
CA LEU A 75 -2.85 10.85 -3.46
C LEU A 75 -2.09 9.52 -3.56
N SER A 76 -2.52 8.50 -2.82
CA SER A 76 -1.92 7.15 -2.87
C SER A 76 -2.07 6.53 -4.26
N ILE A 77 -3.25 6.61 -4.88
CA ILE A 77 -3.50 6.11 -6.24
C ILE A 77 -2.65 6.88 -7.26
N ALA A 78 -2.58 8.20 -7.15
CA ALA A 78 -1.75 9.04 -8.03
C ALA A 78 -0.26 8.69 -7.90
N ALA A 79 0.23 8.45 -6.68
CA ALA A 79 1.61 8.06 -6.44
C ALA A 79 1.94 6.68 -7.05
N ILE A 80 1.05 5.69 -6.86
CA ILE A 80 1.23 4.32 -7.39
C ILE A 80 1.13 4.30 -8.92
N SER A 81 0.27 5.14 -9.52
CA SER A 81 0.14 5.22 -10.98
C SER A 81 1.35 5.86 -11.67
N GLY A 82 2.32 6.38 -10.90
CA GLY A 82 3.50 7.07 -11.44
C GLY A 82 3.21 8.50 -11.92
N TYR A 83 2.11 9.11 -11.47
CA TYR A 83 1.82 10.52 -11.77
C TYR A 83 2.93 11.46 -11.30
N PHE A 84 3.53 11.14 -10.16
CA PHE A 84 4.70 11.87 -9.67
C PHE A 84 5.97 11.23 -10.21
N SER A 85 6.82 11.99 -10.92
CA SER A 85 8.09 11.50 -11.49
C SER A 85 9.07 10.91 -10.46
N ILE A 86 8.87 11.18 -9.18
CA ILE A 86 9.67 10.66 -8.06
C ILE A 86 9.36 9.18 -7.81
N PHE A 87 8.11 8.76 -8.05
CA PHE A 87 7.66 7.39 -7.82
C PHE A 87 7.58 6.65 -9.16
N PRO A 88 8.32 5.54 -9.34
CA PRO A 88 8.16 4.74 -10.56
C PRO A 88 6.75 4.17 -10.63
N SER A 89 6.18 4.11 -11.82
CA SER A 89 4.91 3.42 -12.06
C SER A 89 5.03 1.97 -11.65
N PHE A 90 4.05 1.49 -10.91
CA PHE A 90 4.10 0.17 -10.30
C PHE A 90 2.89 -0.68 -10.72
N THR A 91 3.14 -1.94 -11.10
CA THR A 91 2.06 -2.87 -11.40
C THR A 91 1.40 -3.35 -10.10
N MET A 92 0.15 -2.95 -9.88
CA MET A 92 -0.58 -3.31 -8.68
C MET A 92 -0.89 -4.81 -8.65
N THR A 93 -0.49 -5.46 -7.57
CA THR A 93 -0.77 -6.86 -7.29
C THR A 93 -1.92 -6.98 -6.26
N LEU A 94 -2.47 -8.18 -6.08
CA LEU A 94 -3.50 -8.41 -5.06
C LEU A 94 -3.05 -7.99 -3.65
N PRO A 95 -1.85 -8.36 -3.16
CA PRO A 95 -1.33 -7.82 -1.90
C PRO A 95 -1.10 -6.30 -1.91
N GLY A 96 -0.77 -5.71 -3.06
CA GLY A 96 -0.67 -4.25 -3.19
C GLY A 96 -2.01 -3.56 -2.91
N VAL A 97 -3.12 -4.09 -3.44
CA VAL A 97 -4.46 -3.58 -3.12
C VAL A 97 -4.79 -3.77 -1.63
N ALA A 98 -4.42 -4.90 -1.05
CA ALA A 98 -4.58 -5.12 0.40
C ALA A 98 -3.78 -4.11 1.23
N GLY A 99 -2.56 -3.77 0.81
CA GLY A 99 -1.75 -2.72 1.43
C GLY A 99 -2.41 -1.33 1.36
N LEU A 100 -3.04 -0.98 0.23
CA LEU A 100 -3.84 0.24 0.12
C LEU A 100 -5.01 0.27 1.10
N ILE A 101 -5.80 -0.80 1.17
CA ILE A 101 -6.93 -0.90 2.09
C ILE A 101 -6.46 -0.76 3.54
N LEU A 102 -5.35 -1.38 3.88
CA LEU A 102 -4.75 -1.27 5.21
C LEU A 102 -4.28 0.17 5.50
N SER A 103 -3.71 0.86 4.53
CA SER A 103 -3.26 2.26 4.70
C SER A 103 -4.42 3.22 4.95
N ILE A 104 -5.60 2.97 4.37
CA ILE A 104 -6.82 3.71 4.67
C ILE A 104 -7.18 3.57 6.15
N GLY A 105 -7.11 2.36 6.71
CA GLY A 105 -7.34 2.12 8.13
C GLY A 105 -6.39 2.94 9.01
N MET A 106 -5.11 2.97 8.69
CA MET A 106 -4.11 3.77 9.43
C MET A 106 -4.36 5.28 9.34
N GLY A 107 -4.81 5.78 8.19
CA GLY A 107 -5.20 7.17 8.03
C GLY A 107 -6.41 7.55 8.90
N VAL A 108 -7.35 6.62 9.08
CA VAL A 108 -8.47 6.79 10.02
C VAL A 108 -7.95 6.91 11.45
N ASP A 109 -7.04 6.04 11.88
CA ASP A 109 -6.52 6.04 13.24
C ASP A 109 -5.88 7.38 13.62
N ALA A 110 -5.14 8.01 12.71
CA ALA A 110 -4.58 9.34 12.91
C ALA A 110 -5.66 10.40 13.16
N ASN A 111 -6.73 10.38 12.36
CA ASN A 111 -7.86 11.29 12.52
C ASN A 111 -8.64 11.03 13.81
N VAL A 112 -8.83 9.76 14.19
CA VAL A 112 -9.51 9.36 15.43
C VAL A 112 -8.71 9.82 16.65
N ILE A 113 -7.39 9.55 16.69
CA ILE A 113 -6.52 9.97 17.80
C ILE A 113 -6.59 11.49 17.97
N THR A 114 -6.51 12.25 16.89
CA THR A 114 -6.60 13.71 16.95
C THR A 114 -7.97 14.17 17.49
N ALA A 115 -9.06 13.61 16.97
CA ALA A 115 -10.41 13.96 17.42
C ALA A 115 -10.64 13.63 18.91
N GLU A 116 -10.16 12.49 19.40
CA GLU A 116 -10.27 12.12 20.83
C GLU A 116 -9.43 13.04 21.71
N ARG A 117 -8.21 13.40 21.30
CA ARG A 117 -7.39 14.37 22.06
C ARG A 117 -8.04 15.75 22.13
N VAL A 118 -8.58 16.25 21.03
CA VAL A 118 -9.34 17.52 21.06
C VAL A 118 -10.55 17.43 21.98
N LYS A 119 -11.29 16.33 21.95
CA LYS A 119 -12.44 16.10 22.82
C LYS A 119 -12.06 15.99 24.31
N GLU A 120 -10.93 15.37 24.65
CA GLU A 120 -10.37 15.34 26.02
C GLU A 120 -10.04 16.77 26.51
N GLU A 121 -9.40 17.58 25.66
CA GLU A 121 -9.04 18.94 26.00
C GLU A 121 -10.26 19.87 26.15
N LEU A 122 -11.32 19.65 25.34
CA LEU A 122 -12.60 20.35 25.51
C LEU A 122 -13.28 19.98 26.84
N LYS A 123 -13.26 18.69 27.22
CA LYS A 123 -13.80 18.23 28.51
C LYS A 123 -13.05 18.78 29.70
N SER A 124 -11.76 19.13 29.54
CA SER A 124 -10.97 19.78 30.57
C SER A 124 -11.30 21.27 30.79
N GLY A 125 -12.27 21.81 30.04
CA GLY A 125 -12.75 23.19 30.18
C GLY A 125 -12.00 24.22 29.32
N LYS A 126 -11.21 23.79 28.33
CA LYS A 126 -10.55 24.70 27.39
C LYS A 126 -11.51 25.26 26.37
N THR A 127 -11.16 26.43 25.83
CA THR A 127 -11.84 26.99 24.67
C THR A 127 -11.64 26.07 23.44
N LEU A 128 -12.53 26.16 22.46
CA LEU A 128 -12.44 25.35 21.24
C LEU A 128 -11.07 25.49 20.55
N ASP A 129 -10.59 26.71 20.37
CA ASP A 129 -9.30 26.96 19.73
C ASP A 129 -8.12 26.39 20.54
N GLY A 130 -8.15 26.55 21.86
CA GLY A 130 -7.15 25.98 22.77
C GLY A 130 -7.17 24.45 22.82
N ALA A 131 -8.35 23.85 22.70
CA ALA A 131 -8.50 22.40 22.65
C ALA A 131 -7.99 21.83 21.31
N ILE A 132 -8.27 22.49 20.20
CA ILE A 132 -7.76 22.08 18.87
C ILE A 132 -6.25 22.18 18.83
N ASP A 133 -5.66 23.32 19.21
CA ASP A 133 -4.20 23.52 19.19
C ASP A 133 -3.49 22.49 20.07
N LYS A 134 -3.93 22.31 21.31
CA LYS A 134 -3.29 21.37 22.24
C LYS A 134 -3.58 19.91 21.88
N GLY A 135 -4.80 19.58 21.49
CA GLY A 135 -5.19 18.23 21.08
C GLY A 135 -4.39 17.76 19.87
N THR A 136 -4.24 18.62 18.85
CA THR A 136 -3.45 18.31 17.66
C THR A 136 -1.97 18.14 18.00
N LYS A 137 -1.40 19.01 18.83
CA LYS A 137 0.00 18.88 19.26
C LYS A 137 0.25 17.63 20.08
N SER A 138 -0.67 17.24 20.96
CA SER A 138 -0.51 16.05 21.80
C SER A 138 -0.75 14.75 21.03
N SER A 139 -1.56 14.76 19.96
CA SER A 139 -1.79 13.59 19.11
C SER A 139 -0.60 13.30 18.18
N PHE A 140 0.17 14.33 17.80
CA PHE A 140 1.26 14.20 16.84
C PHE A 140 2.29 13.14 17.21
N SER A 141 2.72 13.09 18.48
CA SER A 141 3.69 12.07 18.91
C SER A 141 3.17 10.65 18.75
N ALA A 142 1.91 10.40 19.14
CA ALA A 142 1.32 9.07 19.04
C ALA A 142 1.13 8.63 17.58
N ILE A 143 0.70 9.56 16.72
CA ILE A 143 0.54 9.32 15.28
C ILE A 143 1.91 9.07 14.63
N PHE A 144 2.91 9.88 14.98
CA PHE A 144 4.26 9.74 14.46
C PHE A 144 4.87 8.39 14.84
N ASP A 145 4.79 8.00 16.11
CA ASP A 145 5.33 6.73 16.60
C ASP A 145 4.70 5.52 15.90
N GLY A 146 3.36 5.54 15.71
CA GLY A 146 2.65 4.50 14.97
C GLY A 146 3.08 4.42 13.51
N ASN A 147 3.16 5.56 12.83
CA ASN A 147 3.54 5.63 11.43
C ASN A 147 5.01 5.26 11.19
N VAL A 148 5.93 5.65 12.08
CA VAL A 148 7.34 5.26 12.01
C VAL A 148 7.50 3.74 12.03
N THR A 149 6.73 3.04 12.86
CA THR A 149 6.75 1.57 12.90
C THR A 149 6.37 0.97 11.54
N VAL A 150 5.31 1.46 10.91
CA VAL A 150 4.86 0.99 9.60
C VAL A 150 5.86 1.36 8.51
N ILE A 151 6.46 2.53 8.55
CA ILE A 151 7.52 2.95 7.62
C ILE A 151 8.73 2.01 7.73
N ILE A 152 9.17 1.68 8.94
CA ILE A 152 10.29 0.74 9.15
C ILE A 152 9.96 -0.63 8.55
N VAL A 153 8.77 -1.17 8.85
CA VAL A 153 8.32 -2.45 8.27
C VAL A 153 8.27 -2.38 6.75
N SER A 154 7.71 -1.32 6.17
CA SER A 154 7.64 -1.13 4.72
C SER A 154 9.03 -1.07 4.08
N ILE A 155 9.97 -0.33 4.69
CA ILE A 155 11.36 -0.25 4.21
C ILE A 155 12.03 -1.63 4.28
N ILE A 156 11.83 -2.38 5.36
CA ILE A 156 12.36 -3.74 5.48
C ILE A 156 11.80 -4.63 4.36
N LEU A 157 10.48 -4.59 4.11
CA LEU A 157 9.86 -5.36 3.02
C LEU A 157 10.43 -4.97 1.65
N LEU A 158 10.64 -3.67 1.40
CA LEU A 158 11.24 -3.20 0.15
C LEU A 158 12.70 -3.61 -0.01
N LEU A 159 13.48 -3.56 1.07
CA LEU A 159 14.89 -3.95 1.05
C LEU A 159 15.08 -5.47 0.93
N VAL A 160 14.22 -6.24 1.61
CA VAL A 160 14.33 -7.71 1.63
C VAL A 160 13.80 -8.32 0.34
N PHE A 161 12.71 -7.80 -0.19
CA PHE A 161 11.98 -8.39 -1.33
C PHE A 161 12.04 -7.55 -2.63
N GLY A 162 12.84 -6.49 -2.68
CA GLY A 162 13.03 -5.67 -3.89
C GLY A 162 13.92 -6.34 -4.95
N PRO A 163 13.93 -5.81 -6.19
CA PRO A 163 14.55 -6.49 -7.35
C PRO A 163 16.08 -6.53 -7.36
N SER A 164 16.78 -5.79 -6.50
CA SER A 164 18.25 -5.64 -6.52
C SER A 164 18.97 -6.28 -5.32
N ASN A 165 18.55 -7.43 -4.82
CA ASN A 165 18.82 -7.81 -3.45
C ASN A 165 19.93 -8.80 -3.19
N ILE A 166 20.75 -8.42 -2.24
CA ILE A 166 21.62 -9.30 -1.46
C ILE A 166 20.85 -10.48 -0.85
N LEU A 167 19.57 -10.29 -0.51
CA LEU A 167 18.72 -11.30 0.13
C LEU A 167 17.96 -12.20 -0.85
N SER A 168 17.79 -11.83 -2.12
CA SER A 168 17.31 -12.75 -3.16
C SER A 168 18.28 -13.92 -3.37
N MET A 169 19.54 -13.73 -3.00
CA MET A 169 20.57 -14.75 -2.97
C MET A 169 20.32 -15.81 -1.87
N ILE A 170 19.58 -15.44 -0.80
CA ILE A 170 19.29 -16.30 0.36
C ILE A 170 17.89 -16.91 0.26
N PHE A 171 16.91 -16.16 -0.19
CA PHE A 171 15.48 -16.56 -0.16
C PHE A 171 14.91 -16.96 -1.53
N GLY A 172 15.67 -16.80 -2.61
CA GLY A 172 15.24 -17.14 -3.97
C GLY A 172 14.34 -16.08 -4.65
N PRO A 173 14.25 -16.11 -5.99
CA PRO A 173 13.64 -15.03 -6.78
C PRO A 173 12.10 -15.04 -6.86
N SER A 174 11.42 -16.08 -6.36
CA SER A 174 10.03 -16.37 -6.71
C SER A 174 8.94 -15.63 -5.91
N THR A 175 9.26 -15.01 -4.77
CA THR A 175 8.29 -14.32 -3.91
C THR A 175 8.45 -12.80 -3.89
N THR A 176 9.47 -12.28 -4.55
CA THR A 176 9.92 -10.90 -4.43
C THR A 176 8.86 -9.87 -4.88
N GLY A 177 8.22 -10.07 -6.03
CA GLY A 177 7.30 -9.08 -6.59
C GLY A 177 6.01 -8.87 -5.78
N ILE A 178 5.50 -9.91 -5.13
CA ILE A 178 4.23 -9.88 -4.39
C ILE A 178 4.39 -9.11 -3.07
N ILE A 179 5.40 -9.47 -2.28
CA ILE A 179 5.68 -8.85 -0.97
C ILE A 179 6.24 -7.43 -1.15
N TYR A 180 7.05 -7.22 -2.18
CA TYR A 180 7.53 -5.89 -2.56
C TYR A 180 6.37 -4.94 -2.85
N SER A 181 5.38 -5.39 -3.63
CA SER A 181 4.17 -4.63 -3.95
C SER A 181 3.41 -4.20 -2.69
N PHE A 182 3.25 -5.10 -1.74
CA PHE A 182 2.61 -4.82 -0.46
C PHE A 182 3.40 -3.77 0.35
N GLY A 183 4.72 -3.94 0.50
CA GLY A 183 5.57 -2.97 1.19
C GLY A 183 5.55 -1.58 0.54
N TYR A 184 5.56 -1.53 -0.79
CA TYR A 184 5.50 -0.28 -1.55
C TYR A 184 4.19 0.48 -1.33
N THR A 185 3.06 -0.21 -1.42
CA THR A 185 1.74 0.41 -1.21
C THR A 185 1.52 0.84 0.23
N LEU A 186 2.03 0.09 1.21
CA LEU A 186 2.04 0.50 2.61
C LEU A 186 2.85 1.78 2.82
N LEU A 187 4.06 1.85 2.25
CA LEU A 187 4.93 3.03 2.39
C LEU A 187 4.26 4.28 1.81
N ILE A 188 3.72 4.17 0.59
CA ILE A 188 3.00 5.28 -0.04
C ILE A 188 1.78 5.67 0.79
N GLY A 189 1.01 4.71 1.26
CA GLY A 189 -0.20 4.97 2.01
C GLY A 189 0.02 5.64 3.36
N VAL A 190 1.18 5.44 3.98
CA VAL A 190 1.56 6.13 5.25
C VAL A 190 2.10 7.55 4.98
N ILE A 191 2.74 7.77 3.83
CA ILE A 191 3.31 9.08 3.48
C ILE A 191 2.24 10.02 2.89
N SER A 192 1.21 9.46 2.25
CA SER A 192 0.11 10.22 1.63
C SER A 192 -0.88 10.74 2.68
#